data_4011e155cc739fa436cd16abf1789802
#
_entry.id   4011e155cc739fa436cd16abf1789802
#
_cell.length_a   1.000
_cell.length_b   1.000
_cell.length_c   1.000
_cell.angle_alpha   90.00
_cell.angle_beta   90.00
_cell.angle_gamma   90.00
#
_symmetry.space_group_name_H-M   'P 1'
#
loop_
_entity.id
_entity.type
_entity.pdbx_description
1 polymer ?
#
loop_
_entity_poly.entity_id
_entity_poly.type
_entity_poly.pdbx_seq_one_letter_code
_entity_poly.pdbx_strand_id
1 'polypeptide(L)'
;MKLALAQIDMRLGDIEGICGRIEDQARLAHERGARVLCVPAPLFMGALPGGLVGTADFEHDMLAGLTGVAERIQELDMICIVPAAVSFEGQPLLDYMMLKDGHVVPARSSIALQRGGNGDARWAPPVFDVDGVRIAVIFDLDRELEMLPTGVDLIVYFQFNAFDMTDRETAAIAAVRSGAYRKIASKRSVWFACMAPVGAYDESVYTGGSFVLDDCGRAVAQAPCFEESLLVQEIQRGVMLDALEDHELPEFRSEEWLWQALVLAVRDNARARGTSRAVVALEGDLPSSLLAALAVDALGPRNVVGLVLGRNRIFTPAQEEAEAARCAAVRAIAERLHIRTVERDAPDAARVLDRDVSAGDAERLRSRTLGLMLEDTALELGAMALSPLSKTEYALAAPALCGGYQGDYAPFGDVYLSTLE
;
A
#
# COMPACT_ATOMS: atom_id res chain seq x y z
N MET A 1 30.78 1.41 2.82
CA MET A 1 29.80 0.70 1.99
C MET A 1 28.55 1.55 1.80
N LYS A 2 27.96 1.62 0.60
CA LYS A 2 26.66 2.27 0.41
C LYS A 2 25.53 1.25 0.37
N LEU A 3 24.47 1.52 1.13
CA LEU A 3 23.20 0.79 1.17
C LEU A 3 22.17 1.54 0.35
N ALA A 4 21.40 0.85 -0.46
CA ALA A 4 20.23 1.36 -1.15
C ALA A 4 18.95 0.70 -0.62
N LEU A 5 17.93 1.50 -0.34
CA LEU A 5 16.58 1.06 0.00
C LEU A 5 15.64 1.51 -1.13
N ALA A 6 15.16 0.58 -1.94
CA ALA A 6 14.24 0.86 -3.03
C ALA A 6 12.80 0.77 -2.52
N GLN A 7 12.26 1.88 -2.06
CA GLN A 7 10.86 2.00 -1.67
C GLN A 7 10.00 2.11 -2.92
N ILE A 8 9.51 0.98 -3.40
CA ILE A 8 8.75 0.84 -4.64
C ILE A 8 7.39 0.21 -4.39
N ASP A 9 6.39 0.70 -5.13
CA ASP A 9 5.04 0.15 -5.14
C ASP A 9 4.99 -1.10 -6.02
N MET A 10 4.33 -2.16 -5.55
CA MET A 10 4.34 -3.46 -6.18
C MET A 10 2.92 -3.92 -6.52
N ARG A 11 2.81 -4.58 -7.67
CA ARG A 11 1.57 -5.25 -8.07
C ARG A 11 1.66 -6.72 -7.71
N LEU A 12 0.80 -7.17 -6.79
CA LEU A 12 0.78 -8.57 -6.34
C LEU A 12 0.56 -9.54 -7.51
N GLY A 13 1.32 -10.63 -7.51
CA GLY A 13 1.25 -11.67 -8.53
C GLY A 13 1.88 -11.31 -9.88
N ASP A 14 2.32 -10.08 -10.08
CA ASP A 14 3.01 -9.63 -11.30
C ASP A 14 4.51 -9.94 -11.21
N ILE A 15 4.86 -11.22 -11.34
CA ILE A 15 6.26 -11.68 -11.21
C ILE A 15 7.16 -10.98 -12.21
N GLU A 16 6.74 -10.88 -13.48
CA GLU A 16 7.53 -10.26 -14.53
C GLU A 16 7.76 -8.76 -14.28
N GLY A 17 6.69 -8.02 -13.96
CA GLY A 17 6.79 -6.59 -13.65
C GLY A 17 7.64 -6.33 -12.41
N ILE A 18 7.48 -7.11 -11.35
CA ILE A 18 8.31 -7.02 -10.13
C ILE A 18 9.78 -7.28 -10.43
N CYS A 19 10.10 -8.34 -11.18
CA CYS A 19 11.46 -8.65 -11.58
C CYS A 19 12.09 -7.54 -12.42
N GLY A 20 11.35 -6.96 -13.36
CA GLY A 20 11.81 -5.81 -14.14
C GLY A 20 12.12 -4.61 -13.25
N ARG A 21 11.27 -4.31 -12.29
CA ARG A 21 11.49 -3.22 -11.32
C ARG A 21 12.70 -3.45 -10.42
N ILE A 22 12.94 -4.68 -9.96
CA ILE A 22 14.14 -5.01 -9.17
C ILE A 22 15.38 -4.73 -10.02
N GLU A 23 15.41 -5.17 -11.29
CA GLU A 23 16.53 -4.91 -12.19
C GLU A 23 16.78 -3.42 -12.39
N ASP A 24 15.75 -2.63 -12.67
CA ASP A 24 15.85 -1.18 -12.86
C ASP A 24 16.40 -0.50 -11.60
N GLN A 25 15.90 -0.88 -10.41
CA GLN A 25 16.40 -0.34 -9.15
C GLN A 25 17.84 -0.78 -8.86
N ALA A 26 18.23 -2.00 -9.23
CA ALA A 26 19.60 -2.47 -9.07
C ALA A 26 20.58 -1.65 -9.91
N ARG A 27 20.25 -1.39 -11.17
CA ARG A 27 21.06 -0.54 -12.06
C ARG A 27 21.17 0.89 -11.51
N LEU A 28 20.06 1.49 -11.11
CA LEU A 28 20.04 2.84 -10.55
C LEU A 28 20.82 2.93 -9.23
N ALA A 29 20.70 1.93 -8.35
CA ALA A 29 21.46 1.84 -7.10
C ALA A 29 22.96 1.72 -7.37
N HIS A 30 23.35 0.88 -8.34
CA HIS A 30 24.74 0.73 -8.77
C HIS A 30 25.33 2.04 -9.30
N GLU A 31 24.62 2.77 -10.14
CA GLU A 31 25.02 4.09 -10.65
C GLU A 31 25.28 5.09 -9.52
N ARG A 32 24.57 4.97 -8.39
CA ARG A 32 24.77 5.78 -7.16
C ARG A 32 25.85 5.21 -6.25
N GLY A 33 26.49 4.10 -6.65
CA GLY A 33 27.58 3.45 -5.95
C GLY A 33 27.16 2.55 -4.80
N ALA A 34 25.92 2.07 -4.76
CA ALA A 34 25.46 1.12 -3.76
C ALA A 34 26.07 -0.28 -3.98
N ARG A 35 26.38 -0.97 -2.87
CA ARG A 35 26.86 -2.35 -2.85
C ARG A 35 25.80 -3.33 -2.39
N VAL A 36 24.78 -2.84 -1.69
CA VAL A 36 23.63 -3.59 -1.22
C VAL A 36 22.37 -2.85 -1.60
N LEU A 37 21.43 -3.54 -2.22
CA LEU A 37 20.08 -3.06 -2.50
C LEU A 37 19.08 -3.89 -1.68
N CYS A 38 18.16 -3.23 -1.00
CA CYS A 38 17.01 -3.85 -0.36
C CYS A 38 15.73 -3.40 -1.07
N VAL A 39 14.84 -4.33 -1.35
CA VAL A 39 13.50 -4.07 -1.89
C VAL A 39 12.44 -4.43 -0.85
N PRO A 40 11.21 -3.89 -0.88
CA PRO A 40 10.25 -4.04 0.21
C PRO A 40 9.85 -5.49 0.51
N ALA A 41 9.33 -5.71 1.71
CA ALA A 41 8.61 -6.93 2.08
C ALA A 41 7.12 -6.60 2.27
N PRO A 42 6.23 -7.54 2.02
CA PRO A 42 6.32 -8.78 1.26
C PRO A 42 6.10 -8.52 -0.24
N LEU A 43 7.11 -8.75 -1.04
CA LEU A 43 7.23 -8.26 -2.41
C LEU A 43 6.24 -8.85 -3.41
N PHE A 44 6.14 -10.19 -3.45
CA PHE A 44 5.37 -10.88 -4.50
C PHE A 44 3.94 -11.23 -4.10
N MET A 45 3.64 -11.33 -2.82
CA MET A 45 2.46 -12.01 -2.30
C MET A 45 1.60 -11.18 -1.36
N GLY A 46 1.99 -9.96 -1.01
CA GLY A 46 1.30 -9.16 0.00
C GLY A 46 1.52 -9.63 1.44
N ALA A 47 1.00 -8.88 2.39
CA ALA A 47 1.13 -9.17 3.82
C ALA A 47 0.23 -10.33 4.29
N LEU A 48 -0.89 -10.50 3.61
CA LEU A 48 -1.80 -11.61 3.83
C LEU A 48 -1.59 -12.61 2.70
N PRO A 49 -0.87 -13.72 2.95
CA PRO A 49 -0.64 -14.72 1.94
C PRO A 49 -1.97 -15.40 1.59
N GLY A 50 -2.69 -14.84 0.63
CA GLY A 50 -3.83 -15.50 0.01
C GLY A 50 -3.45 -16.86 -0.55
N GLY A 51 -4.24 -17.42 -1.43
CA GLY A 51 -3.98 -18.76 -2.00
C GLY A 51 -2.69 -18.89 -2.82
N LEU A 52 -1.86 -17.85 -2.97
CA LEU A 52 -0.61 -17.89 -3.72
C LEU A 52 0.55 -18.54 -2.93
N VAL A 53 0.63 -18.30 -1.62
CA VAL A 53 1.69 -18.88 -0.79
C VAL A 53 1.47 -20.39 -0.62
N GLY A 54 2.52 -21.15 -0.90
CA GLY A 54 2.48 -22.61 -0.84
C GLY A 54 1.96 -23.28 -2.11
N THR A 55 1.67 -22.53 -3.18
CA THR A 55 1.49 -23.12 -4.50
C THR A 55 2.85 -23.32 -5.15
N ALA A 56 3.17 -24.57 -5.48
CA ALA A 56 4.48 -24.92 -6.04
C ALA A 56 4.78 -24.18 -7.36
N ASP A 57 3.76 -23.96 -8.17
CA ASP A 57 3.91 -23.30 -9.47
C ASP A 57 4.28 -21.81 -9.28
N PHE A 58 3.62 -21.11 -8.37
CA PHE A 58 3.94 -19.70 -8.09
C PHE A 58 5.35 -19.52 -7.50
N GLU A 59 5.73 -20.38 -6.56
CA GLU A 59 7.08 -20.38 -5.98
C GLU A 59 8.14 -20.68 -7.06
N HIS A 60 7.88 -21.63 -7.95
CA HIS A 60 8.75 -21.96 -9.06
C HIS A 60 8.94 -20.78 -10.01
N ASP A 61 7.85 -20.14 -10.45
CA ASP A 61 7.88 -19.00 -11.36
C ASP A 61 8.58 -17.78 -10.74
N MET A 62 8.34 -17.53 -9.46
CA MET A 62 9.03 -16.48 -8.71
C MET A 62 10.54 -16.72 -8.66
N LEU A 63 10.98 -17.93 -8.30
CA LEU A 63 12.40 -18.27 -8.23
C LEU A 63 13.05 -18.24 -9.61
N ALA A 64 12.35 -18.67 -10.65
CA ALA A 64 12.82 -18.58 -12.03
C ALA A 64 12.98 -17.12 -12.48
N GLY A 65 12.01 -16.26 -12.17
CA GLY A 65 12.08 -14.82 -12.43
C GLY A 65 13.26 -14.17 -11.73
N LEU A 66 13.45 -14.44 -10.43
CA LEU A 66 14.59 -13.93 -9.64
C LEU A 66 15.94 -14.45 -10.15
N THR A 67 16.01 -15.70 -10.62
CA THR A 67 17.23 -16.25 -11.24
C THR A 67 17.58 -15.46 -12.50
N GLY A 68 16.59 -15.18 -13.37
CA GLY A 68 16.80 -14.33 -14.53
C GLY A 68 17.25 -12.91 -14.18
N VAL A 69 16.74 -12.32 -13.10
CA VAL A 69 17.24 -11.02 -12.60
C VAL A 69 18.69 -11.14 -12.15
N ALA A 70 19.03 -12.15 -11.32
CA ALA A 70 20.38 -12.34 -10.81
C ALA A 70 21.41 -12.45 -11.94
N GLU A 71 21.08 -13.20 -13.00
CA GLU A 71 21.92 -13.33 -14.20
C GLU A 71 22.11 -11.98 -14.93
N ARG A 72 21.04 -11.18 -15.06
CA ARG A 72 21.11 -9.89 -15.78
C ARG A 72 21.81 -8.76 -15.01
N ILE A 73 21.91 -8.88 -13.68
CA ILE A 73 22.60 -7.89 -12.84
C ILE A 73 23.96 -8.37 -12.31
N GLN A 74 24.44 -9.52 -12.73
CA GLN A 74 25.68 -10.13 -12.20
C GLN A 74 26.92 -9.22 -12.35
N GLU A 75 26.97 -8.41 -13.41
CA GLU A 75 28.06 -7.48 -13.65
C GLU A 75 28.09 -6.27 -12.73
N LEU A 76 27.02 -6.00 -11.98
CA LEU A 76 26.92 -4.84 -11.09
C LEU A 76 27.73 -5.02 -9.80
N ASP A 77 28.25 -6.22 -9.52
CA ASP A 77 29.03 -6.54 -8.32
C ASP A 77 28.37 -6.02 -7.03
N MET A 78 27.06 -6.30 -6.88
CA MET A 78 26.25 -5.89 -5.73
C MET A 78 25.38 -7.05 -5.24
N ILE A 79 24.87 -6.92 -4.02
CA ILE A 79 23.92 -7.86 -3.43
C ILE A 79 22.53 -7.24 -3.44
N CYS A 80 21.55 -7.90 -4.05
CA CYS A 80 20.15 -7.52 -3.89
C CYS A 80 19.49 -8.44 -2.86
N ILE A 81 18.84 -7.84 -1.87
CA ILE A 81 18.09 -8.53 -0.81
C ILE A 81 16.61 -8.40 -1.15
N VAL A 82 16.00 -9.53 -1.49
CA VAL A 82 14.63 -9.63 -1.98
C VAL A 82 13.82 -10.51 -1.04
N PRO A 83 12.98 -9.93 -0.16
CA PRO A 83 12.09 -10.72 0.69
C PRO A 83 11.09 -11.52 -0.12
N ALA A 84 10.94 -12.79 0.23
CA ALA A 84 9.99 -13.69 -0.40
C ALA A 84 9.52 -14.76 0.59
N ALA A 85 8.28 -15.21 0.48
CA ALA A 85 7.85 -16.39 1.21
C ALA A 85 8.09 -17.63 0.35
N VAL A 86 8.63 -18.67 0.97
CA VAL A 86 8.93 -19.95 0.35
C VAL A 86 8.39 -21.08 1.20
N SER A 87 8.15 -22.23 0.60
CA SER A 87 7.82 -23.44 1.34
C SER A 87 9.10 -24.04 1.95
N PHE A 88 9.12 -24.16 3.27
CA PHE A 88 10.21 -24.78 4.00
C PHE A 88 9.68 -25.84 4.94
N GLU A 89 10.09 -27.11 4.76
CA GLU A 89 9.58 -28.25 5.52
C GLU A 89 8.04 -28.36 5.50
N GLY A 90 7.40 -27.97 4.38
CA GLY A 90 5.94 -28.01 4.20
C GLY A 90 5.18 -26.89 4.90
N GLN A 91 5.88 -25.85 5.38
CA GLN A 91 5.27 -24.67 5.99
C GLN A 91 5.75 -23.39 5.27
N PRO A 92 4.92 -22.35 5.14
CA PRO A 92 5.34 -21.07 4.60
C PRO A 92 6.37 -20.41 5.54
N LEU A 93 7.46 -19.97 4.97
CA LEU A 93 8.53 -19.24 5.65
C LEU A 93 8.79 -17.92 4.94
N LEU A 94 8.75 -16.81 5.66
CA LEU A 94 9.26 -15.54 5.16
C LEU A 94 10.79 -15.58 5.20
N ASP A 95 11.38 -15.70 4.02
CA ASP A 95 12.82 -15.69 3.79
C ASP A 95 13.21 -14.41 3.03
N TYR A 96 14.47 -14.24 2.76
CA TYR A 96 14.96 -13.31 1.75
C TYR A 96 15.94 -13.98 0.83
N MET A 97 15.79 -13.69 -0.46
CA MET A 97 16.67 -14.16 -1.50
C MET A 97 17.82 -13.16 -1.65
N MET A 98 19.03 -13.65 -1.57
CA MET A 98 20.22 -12.86 -1.92
C MET A 98 20.55 -13.14 -3.39
N LEU A 99 20.41 -12.11 -4.23
CA LEU A 99 20.83 -12.16 -5.63
C LEU A 99 22.26 -11.64 -5.69
N LYS A 100 23.18 -12.53 -6.03
CA LYS A 100 24.61 -12.24 -6.06
C LYS A 100 25.33 -13.11 -7.06
N ASP A 101 26.27 -12.57 -7.82
CA ASP A 101 27.14 -13.29 -8.77
C ASP A 101 26.35 -14.19 -9.75
N GLY A 102 25.17 -13.74 -10.20
CA GLY A 102 24.30 -14.50 -11.09
C GLY A 102 23.47 -15.61 -10.41
N HIS A 103 23.50 -15.69 -9.08
CA HIS A 103 22.80 -16.72 -8.31
C HIS A 103 21.75 -16.17 -7.36
N VAL A 104 20.74 -17.00 -7.06
CA VAL A 104 19.73 -16.74 -6.03
C VAL A 104 19.98 -17.67 -4.86
N VAL A 105 20.21 -17.10 -3.67
CA VAL A 105 20.46 -17.88 -2.45
C VAL A 105 19.41 -17.53 -1.40
N PRO A 106 18.51 -18.46 -1.04
CA PRO A 106 17.61 -18.29 0.10
C PRO A 106 18.44 -18.22 1.39
N ALA A 107 18.41 -17.11 2.09
CA ALA A 107 19.38 -16.88 3.17
C ALA A 107 19.00 -17.59 4.48
N ARG A 108 17.74 -17.46 4.91
CA ARG A 108 17.28 -18.00 6.20
C ARG A 108 17.14 -19.51 6.16
N SER A 109 16.45 -20.05 5.17
CA SER A 109 16.24 -21.49 5.00
C SER A 109 17.55 -22.24 4.78
N SER A 110 18.47 -21.72 3.96
CA SER A 110 19.78 -22.34 3.75
C SER A 110 20.59 -22.44 5.04
N ILE A 111 20.62 -21.37 5.86
CA ILE A 111 21.33 -21.38 7.14
C ILE A 111 20.62 -22.27 8.17
N ALA A 112 19.28 -22.28 8.19
CA ALA A 112 18.52 -23.16 9.05
C ALA A 112 18.79 -24.63 8.75
N LEU A 113 18.94 -25.01 7.47
CA LEU A 113 19.37 -26.35 7.05
C LEU A 113 20.78 -26.69 7.54
N GLN A 114 21.72 -25.74 7.40
CA GLN A 114 23.11 -25.96 7.85
C GLN A 114 23.22 -26.10 9.37
N ARG A 115 22.47 -25.31 10.14
CA ARG A 115 22.48 -25.40 11.61
C ARG A 115 21.85 -26.68 12.12
N GLY A 116 20.82 -27.18 11.44
CA GLY A 116 20.09 -28.39 11.83
C GLY A 116 19.38 -28.25 13.17
N GLY A 117 18.78 -29.34 13.63
CA GLY A 117 18.13 -29.39 14.96
C GLY A 117 16.77 -28.67 15.04
N ASN A 118 16.15 -28.78 16.21
CA ASN A 118 14.88 -28.11 16.54
C ASN A 118 15.16 -27.02 17.58
N GLY A 119 14.55 -25.86 17.41
CA GLY A 119 14.62 -24.76 18.39
C GLY A 119 14.95 -23.39 17.79
N ASP A 120 14.84 -22.36 18.60
CA ASP A 120 14.93 -20.97 18.17
C ASP A 120 16.30 -20.58 17.59
N ALA A 121 17.38 -21.16 18.10
CA ALA A 121 18.74 -20.90 17.60
C ALA A 121 18.93 -21.22 16.12
N ARG A 122 18.13 -22.13 15.54
CA ARG A 122 18.09 -22.43 14.12
C ARG A 122 17.71 -21.22 13.28
N TRP A 123 16.84 -20.37 13.83
CA TRP A 123 16.24 -19.22 13.19
C TRP A 123 16.92 -17.89 13.51
N ALA A 124 18.07 -17.92 14.22
CA ALA A 124 18.82 -16.70 14.43
C ALA A 124 19.16 -16.04 13.07
N PRO A 125 18.97 -14.72 12.94
CA PRO A 125 19.17 -14.02 11.68
C PRO A 125 20.57 -14.31 11.09
N PRO A 126 20.65 -14.58 9.78
CA PRO A 126 21.94 -14.68 9.11
C PRO A 126 22.71 -13.36 9.16
N VAL A 127 24.03 -13.44 9.30
CA VAL A 127 24.93 -12.30 9.21
C VAL A 127 25.93 -12.54 8.09
N PHE A 128 26.09 -11.56 7.22
CA PHE A 128 27.03 -11.61 6.10
C PHE A 128 27.86 -10.32 6.03
N ASP A 129 28.97 -10.36 5.35
CA ASP A 129 29.90 -9.22 5.22
C ASP A 129 29.86 -8.63 3.80
N VAL A 130 29.81 -7.30 3.72
CA VAL A 130 29.99 -6.56 2.47
C VAL A 130 30.94 -5.39 2.74
N ASP A 131 32.09 -5.38 2.11
CA ASP A 131 33.11 -4.34 2.24
C ASP A 131 33.51 -4.06 3.72
N GLY A 132 33.55 -5.12 4.54
CA GLY A 132 33.90 -5.03 5.96
C GLY A 132 32.76 -4.56 6.87
N VAL A 133 31.54 -4.43 6.36
CA VAL A 133 30.33 -4.13 7.14
C VAL A 133 29.54 -5.42 7.36
N ARG A 134 29.37 -5.83 8.61
CA ARG A 134 28.60 -7.01 9.00
C ARG A 134 27.12 -6.68 9.10
N ILE A 135 26.32 -7.25 8.21
CA ILE A 135 24.91 -6.95 8.01
C ILE A 135 24.06 -8.10 8.54
N ALA A 136 23.05 -7.76 9.35
CA ALA A 136 21.97 -8.66 9.74
C ALA A 136 20.64 -8.17 9.13
N VAL A 137 19.85 -9.09 8.60
CA VAL A 137 18.49 -8.82 8.08
C VAL A 137 17.48 -9.44 9.01
N ILE A 138 16.51 -8.64 9.45
CA ILE A 138 15.46 -9.06 10.39
C ILE A 138 14.06 -8.65 9.90
N PHE A 139 13.06 -9.44 10.29
CA PHE A 139 11.63 -9.22 10.02
C PHE A 139 10.82 -9.05 11.33
N ASP A 140 11.31 -9.58 12.44
CA ASP A 140 10.67 -9.53 13.74
C ASP A 140 11.62 -8.87 14.76
N LEU A 141 11.28 -7.63 15.15
CA LEU A 141 12.10 -6.85 16.08
C LEU A 141 12.17 -7.51 17.46
N ASP A 142 11.05 -8.01 17.97
CA ASP A 142 10.98 -8.50 19.35
C ASP A 142 11.77 -9.79 19.51
N ARG A 143 11.62 -10.69 18.57
CA ARG A 143 12.25 -12.00 18.63
C ARG A 143 13.69 -12.02 18.11
N GLU A 144 13.93 -11.41 16.94
CA GLU A 144 15.19 -11.57 16.21
C GLU A 144 16.30 -10.68 16.75
N LEU A 145 15.98 -9.52 17.35
CA LEU A 145 16.99 -8.67 18.00
C LEU A 145 17.76 -9.36 19.13
N GLU A 146 17.09 -10.21 19.91
CA GLU A 146 17.72 -10.94 21.00
C GLU A 146 18.63 -12.06 20.50
N MET A 147 18.40 -12.54 19.28
CA MET A 147 19.14 -13.63 18.66
C MET A 147 20.34 -13.15 17.85
N LEU A 148 20.51 -11.83 17.68
CA LEU A 148 21.62 -11.26 16.91
C LEU A 148 22.98 -11.51 17.62
N PRO A 149 23.99 -11.99 16.88
CA PRO A 149 25.32 -12.12 17.40
C PRO A 149 25.97 -10.76 17.68
N THR A 150 27.02 -10.76 18.49
CA THR A 150 27.85 -9.55 18.70
C THR A 150 28.62 -9.16 17.44
N GLY A 151 28.91 -7.87 17.28
CA GLY A 151 29.71 -7.35 16.18
C GLY A 151 28.95 -7.22 14.86
N VAL A 152 27.64 -7.15 14.87
CA VAL A 152 26.83 -6.64 13.76
C VAL A 152 27.06 -5.13 13.66
N ASP A 153 27.18 -4.62 12.42
CA ASP A 153 27.40 -3.20 12.15
C ASP A 153 26.17 -2.50 11.64
N LEU A 154 25.36 -3.24 10.88
CA LEU A 154 24.13 -2.77 10.27
C LEU A 154 23.03 -3.78 10.48
N ILE A 155 21.91 -3.33 11.02
CA ILE A 155 20.64 -4.06 11.02
C ILE A 155 19.79 -3.49 9.89
N VAL A 156 19.33 -4.35 8.98
CA VAL A 156 18.28 -4.03 8.01
C VAL A 156 16.99 -4.68 8.49
N TYR A 157 16.05 -3.86 8.87
CA TYR A 157 14.72 -4.26 9.31
C TYR A 157 13.71 -4.06 8.20
N PHE A 158 13.03 -5.12 7.82
CA PHE A 158 11.92 -5.08 6.88
C PHE A 158 10.62 -4.91 7.67
N GLN A 159 10.11 -3.69 7.69
CA GLN A 159 8.80 -3.38 8.26
C GLN A 159 7.73 -3.56 7.17
N PHE A 160 6.62 -4.19 7.50
CA PHE A 160 5.48 -4.40 6.59
C PHE A 160 4.13 -4.23 7.30
N ASN A 161 4.08 -3.36 8.31
CA ASN A 161 2.84 -2.99 8.96
C ASN A 161 2.01 -2.09 8.03
N ALA A 162 0.73 -2.42 7.89
CA ALA A 162 -0.21 -1.57 7.18
C ALA A 162 -0.48 -0.27 7.97
N PHE A 163 -0.89 0.75 7.26
CA PHE A 163 -1.32 2.00 7.86
C PHE A 163 -2.56 1.80 8.72
N ASP A 164 -2.52 2.28 9.95
CA ASP A 164 -3.64 2.33 10.89
C ASP A 164 -3.73 3.74 11.47
N MET A 165 -4.92 4.35 11.40
CA MET A 165 -5.16 5.69 11.96
C MET A 165 -5.02 5.75 13.48
N THR A 166 -5.29 4.64 14.17
CA THR A 166 -5.30 4.57 15.64
C THR A 166 -3.93 4.26 16.21
N ASP A 167 -3.06 3.63 15.42
CA ASP A 167 -1.72 3.24 15.83
C ASP A 167 -0.66 4.13 15.15
N ARG A 168 -0.29 5.19 15.85
CA ARG A 168 0.75 6.14 15.39
C ARG A 168 2.15 5.54 15.37
N GLU A 169 2.35 4.37 15.96
CA GLU A 169 3.66 3.72 16.03
C GLU A 169 3.89 2.73 14.86
N THR A 170 2.83 2.33 14.14
CA THR A 170 2.95 1.42 12.98
C THR A 170 3.57 2.08 11.76
N ALA A 171 3.38 3.38 11.58
CA ALA A 171 4.08 4.10 10.53
C ALA A 171 5.60 4.15 10.86
N ALA A 172 6.44 3.71 9.92
CA ALA A 172 7.90 3.65 10.10
C ALA A 172 8.48 4.96 10.67
N ILE A 173 7.97 6.09 10.20
CA ILE A 173 8.40 7.42 10.63
C ILE A 173 7.95 7.79 12.04
N ALA A 174 6.76 7.39 12.45
CA ALA A 174 6.27 7.66 13.80
C ALA A 174 7.14 6.96 14.83
N ALA A 175 7.61 5.76 14.53
CA ALA A 175 8.54 5.02 15.38
C ALA A 175 9.94 5.68 15.46
N VAL A 176 10.38 6.41 14.43
CA VAL A 176 11.60 7.24 14.52
C VAL A 176 11.39 8.37 15.52
N ARG A 177 10.25 9.09 15.44
CA ARG A 177 9.93 10.19 16.36
C ARG A 177 9.71 9.71 17.80
N SER A 178 9.07 8.56 18.01
CA SER A 178 8.87 7.98 19.35
C SER A 178 10.18 7.54 20.00
N GLY A 179 11.25 7.42 19.22
CA GLY A 179 12.58 7.02 19.67
C GLY A 179 12.75 5.52 19.89
N ALA A 180 11.76 4.68 19.53
CA ALA A 180 11.87 3.23 19.69
C ALA A 180 13.05 2.66 18.91
N TYR A 181 13.17 2.96 17.62
CA TYR A 181 14.29 2.50 16.79
C TYR A 181 15.60 3.21 17.13
N ARG A 182 15.57 4.49 17.53
CA ARG A 182 16.75 5.23 17.99
C ARG A 182 17.40 4.54 19.20
N LYS A 183 16.60 4.00 20.14
CA LYS A 183 17.08 3.23 21.28
C LYS A 183 17.72 1.91 20.88
N ILE A 184 17.22 1.24 19.85
CA ILE A 184 17.81 -0.01 19.33
C ILE A 184 19.22 0.29 18.78
N ALA A 185 19.32 1.25 17.87
CA ALA A 185 20.58 1.66 17.24
C ALA A 185 21.63 2.10 18.27
N SER A 186 21.28 3.04 19.15
CA SER A 186 22.20 3.60 20.14
C SER A 186 22.65 2.61 21.22
N LYS A 187 21.73 1.77 21.77
CA LYS A 187 22.09 0.78 22.79
C LYS A 187 23.03 -0.31 22.28
N ARG A 188 22.91 -0.67 21.01
CA ARG A 188 23.75 -1.69 20.39
C ARG A 188 24.94 -1.13 19.65
N SER A 189 25.03 0.20 19.51
CA SER A 189 26.03 0.91 18.69
C SER A 189 26.09 0.33 17.27
N VAL A 190 24.92 0.21 16.62
CA VAL A 190 24.76 -0.33 15.27
C VAL A 190 24.00 0.65 14.40
N TRP A 191 24.32 0.67 13.13
CA TRP A 191 23.47 1.31 12.12
C TRP A 191 22.15 0.56 12.00
N PHE A 192 21.07 1.30 11.80
CA PHE A 192 19.74 0.72 11.68
C PHE A 192 19.02 1.27 10.46
N ALA A 193 18.77 0.43 9.48
CA ALA A 193 18.01 0.76 8.28
C ALA A 193 16.64 0.10 8.35
N CYS A 194 15.58 0.86 8.16
CA CYS A 194 14.22 0.36 8.05
C CYS A 194 13.76 0.45 6.60
N MET A 195 13.46 -0.69 6.00
CA MET A 195 12.83 -0.79 4.70
C MET A 195 11.32 -0.91 4.89
N ALA A 196 10.58 0.12 4.47
CA ALA A 196 9.12 0.19 4.57
C ALA A 196 8.50 0.13 3.17
N PRO A 197 7.47 -0.69 2.94
CA PRO A 197 6.75 -0.74 1.67
C PRO A 197 5.93 0.53 1.46
N VAL A 198 5.67 0.85 0.19
CA VAL A 198 4.75 1.91 -0.23
C VAL A 198 3.77 1.34 -1.25
N GLY A 199 2.52 1.79 -1.20
CA GLY A 199 1.47 1.36 -2.13
C GLY A 199 0.23 0.86 -1.42
N ALA A 200 -0.80 0.56 -2.21
CA ALA A 200 -2.02 -0.05 -1.72
C ALA A 200 -2.27 -1.36 -2.47
N TYR A 201 -2.17 -2.45 -1.75
CA TYR A 201 -2.38 -3.80 -2.27
C TYR A 201 -2.99 -4.71 -1.20
N ASP A 202 -3.69 -5.74 -1.65
CA ASP A 202 -4.63 -6.48 -0.82
C ASP A 202 -5.68 -5.53 -0.20
N GLU A 203 -5.93 -5.64 1.07
CA GLU A 203 -6.83 -4.80 1.86
C GLU A 203 -6.06 -3.74 2.68
N SER A 204 -4.80 -3.47 2.31
CA SER A 204 -3.87 -2.68 3.12
C SER A 204 -3.25 -1.53 2.35
N VAL A 205 -2.95 -0.45 3.07
CA VAL A 205 -2.16 0.68 2.56
C VAL A 205 -0.84 0.75 3.32
N TYR A 206 0.25 0.92 2.60
CA TYR A 206 1.59 1.05 3.13
C TYR A 206 2.13 2.44 2.83
N THR A 207 2.62 3.11 3.86
CA THR A 207 2.96 4.53 3.80
C THR A 207 4.36 4.83 3.29
N GLY A 208 5.24 3.83 3.16
CA GLY A 208 6.65 4.11 2.93
C GLY A 208 7.33 4.77 4.12
N GLY A 209 8.20 5.74 3.86
CA GLY A 209 8.97 6.42 4.90
C GLY A 209 10.17 5.60 5.38
N SER A 210 10.79 4.81 4.50
CA SER A 210 12.05 4.10 4.79
C SER A 210 13.11 5.06 5.30
N PHE A 211 13.93 4.63 6.26
CA PHE A 211 14.91 5.51 6.88
C PHE A 211 16.19 4.79 7.29
N VAL A 212 17.23 5.56 7.58
CA VAL A 212 18.50 5.06 8.14
C VAL A 212 18.89 5.88 9.37
N LEU A 213 19.21 5.17 10.46
CA LEU A 213 19.79 5.73 11.67
C LEU A 213 21.27 5.35 11.74
N ASP A 214 22.11 6.26 12.25
CA ASP A 214 23.49 5.96 12.58
C ASP A 214 23.61 5.14 13.89
N ASP A 215 24.83 4.76 14.24
CA ASP A 215 25.16 3.98 15.44
C ASP A 215 24.92 4.72 16.78
N CYS A 216 24.63 6.02 16.71
CA CYS A 216 24.16 6.84 17.83
C CYS A 216 22.63 6.95 17.88
N GLY A 217 21.92 6.41 16.92
CA GLY A 217 20.46 6.47 16.80
C GLY A 217 19.93 7.78 16.22
N ARG A 218 20.76 8.55 15.51
CA ARG A 218 20.34 9.77 14.82
C ARG A 218 19.84 9.41 13.42
N ALA A 219 18.75 10.03 12.97
CA ALA A 219 18.28 9.88 11.61
C ALA A 219 19.24 10.60 10.65
N VAL A 220 19.80 9.90 9.67
CA VAL A 220 20.74 10.44 8.69
C VAL A 220 20.19 10.42 7.27
N ALA A 221 19.15 9.63 7.02
CA ALA A 221 18.46 9.61 5.74
C ALA A 221 17.04 9.12 5.92
N GLN A 222 16.14 9.63 5.07
CA GLN A 222 14.74 9.24 5.04
C GLN A 222 14.15 9.38 3.65
N ALA A 223 13.34 8.40 3.25
CA ALA A 223 12.51 8.42 2.05
C ALA A 223 11.19 9.16 2.31
N PRO A 224 10.56 9.77 1.30
CA PRO A 224 9.25 10.38 1.44
C PRO A 224 8.20 9.34 1.82
N CYS A 225 7.11 9.82 2.46
CA CYS A 225 5.93 8.99 2.69
C CYS A 225 4.99 9.06 1.48
N PHE A 226 4.25 7.97 1.23
CA PHE A 226 3.27 7.82 0.15
C PHE A 226 3.83 7.94 -1.28
N GLU A 227 5.14 7.94 -1.43
CA GLU A 227 5.83 8.07 -2.72
C GLU A 227 6.90 7.02 -2.89
N GLU A 228 7.17 6.64 -4.12
CA GLU A 228 8.31 5.79 -4.47
C GLU A 228 9.62 6.56 -4.35
N SER A 229 10.66 5.88 -3.88
CA SER A 229 11.98 6.50 -3.71
C SER A 229 13.10 5.45 -3.72
N LEU A 230 14.27 5.84 -4.20
CA LEU A 230 15.51 5.11 -4.00
C LEU A 230 16.39 5.90 -3.02
N LEU A 231 16.38 5.50 -1.75
CA LEU A 231 17.22 6.07 -0.69
C LEU A 231 18.59 5.39 -0.73
N VAL A 232 19.66 6.17 -0.89
CA VAL A 232 21.04 5.64 -0.86
C VAL A 232 21.80 6.31 0.27
N GLN A 233 22.33 5.51 1.19
CA GLN A 233 23.07 5.99 2.37
C GLN A 233 24.42 5.29 2.51
N GLU A 234 25.45 6.06 2.76
CA GLU A 234 26.75 5.52 3.12
C GLU A 234 26.77 5.07 4.59
N ILE A 235 27.15 3.81 4.79
CA ILE A 235 27.30 3.19 6.11
C ILE A 235 28.78 3.18 6.45
N GLN A 236 29.17 3.92 7.50
CA GLN A 236 30.58 4.10 7.85
C GLN A 236 30.74 4.11 9.36
N ARG A 237 31.53 3.15 9.87
CA ARG A 237 31.80 3.05 11.33
C ARG A 237 32.55 4.24 11.88
N GLY A 238 32.11 4.73 13.03
CA GLY A 238 32.84 5.77 13.79
C GLY A 238 32.92 7.13 13.13
N VAL A 239 32.15 7.35 12.06
CA VAL A 239 32.04 8.64 11.39
C VAL A 239 30.67 9.26 11.74
N MET A 240 30.73 10.45 12.34
CA MET A 240 29.53 11.25 12.56
C MET A 240 29.14 11.92 11.23
N LEU A 241 27.96 11.52 10.70
CA LEU A 241 27.34 12.20 9.57
C LEU A 241 26.43 13.33 10.07
N ASP A 242 26.10 14.25 9.17
CA ASP A 242 25.08 15.23 9.45
C ASP A 242 23.73 14.51 9.66
N ALA A 243 23.12 14.74 10.80
CA ALA A 243 21.81 14.18 11.13
C ALA A 243 20.71 15.09 10.58
N LEU A 244 19.59 14.48 10.21
CA LEU A 244 18.39 15.23 9.89
C LEU A 244 17.85 15.91 11.15
N GLU A 245 17.50 17.17 11.04
CA GLU A 245 16.84 17.91 12.09
C GLU A 245 15.40 17.40 12.30
N ASP A 246 14.87 17.53 13.50
CA ASP A 246 13.51 17.02 13.79
C ASP A 246 12.42 17.64 12.90
N HIS A 247 12.63 18.85 12.38
CA HIS A 247 11.69 19.50 11.46
C HIS A 247 11.77 18.96 10.03
N GLU A 248 12.84 18.27 9.65
CA GLU A 248 13.00 17.60 8.35
C GLU A 248 12.30 16.24 8.33
N LEU A 249 11.98 15.68 9.51
CA LEU A 249 11.23 14.43 9.61
C LEU A 249 9.72 14.69 9.44
N PRO A 250 9.00 13.91 8.63
CA PRO A 250 7.57 14.07 8.46
C PRO A 250 6.82 14.10 9.79
N GLU A 251 5.92 15.04 9.95
CA GLU A 251 5.03 15.10 11.08
C GLU A 251 3.76 14.31 10.78
N PHE A 252 3.41 13.39 11.68
CA PHE A 252 2.16 12.65 11.56
C PHE A 252 0.97 13.53 11.92
N ARG A 253 0.15 13.85 10.92
CA ARG A 253 -1.15 14.51 11.05
C ARG A 253 -2.22 13.52 10.61
N SER A 254 -3.06 13.09 11.54
CA SER A 254 -3.98 11.96 11.33
C SER A 254 -4.87 12.11 10.09
N GLU A 255 -5.47 13.29 9.91
CA GLU A 255 -6.39 13.55 8.80
C GLU A 255 -5.67 13.69 7.46
N GLU A 256 -4.51 14.36 7.46
CA GLU A 256 -3.68 14.49 6.25
C GLU A 256 -3.13 13.14 5.82
N TRP A 257 -2.66 12.32 6.75
CA TRP A 257 -2.15 10.99 6.46
C TRP A 257 -3.25 10.04 6.00
N LEU A 258 -4.44 10.11 6.62
CA LEU A 258 -5.59 9.37 6.14
C LEU A 258 -5.93 9.76 4.70
N TRP A 259 -5.98 11.05 4.40
CA TRP A 259 -6.26 11.51 3.04
C TRP A 259 -5.23 10.99 2.03
N GLN A 260 -3.94 11.09 2.34
CA GLN A 260 -2.86 10.57 1.49
C GLN A 260 -2.96 9.06 1.30
N ALA A 261 -3.27 8.31 2.36
CA ALA A 261 -3.48 6.87 2.29
C ALA A 261 -4.67 6.51 1.36
N LEU A 262 -5.78 7.23 1.47
CA LEU A 262 -6.95 7.02 0.62
C LEU A 262 -6.69 7.40 -0.84
N VAL A 263 -5.95 8.49 -1.09
CA VAL A 263 -5.51 8.89 -2.43
C VAL A 263 -4.65 7.79 -3.06
N LEU A 264 -3.68 7.28 -2.30
CA LEU A 264 -2.82 6.16 -2.73
C LEU A 264 -3.67 4.92 -3.05
N ALA A 265 -4.61 4.58 -2.17
CA ALA A 265 -5.49 3.42 -2.32
C ALA A 265 -6.37 3.50 -3.58
N VAL A 266 -6.98 4.65 -3.86
CA VAL A 266 -7.79 4.84 -5.08
C VAL A 266 -6.93 4.72 -6.34
N ARG A 267 -5.73 5.35 -6.34
CA ARG A 267 -4.81 5.31 -7.48
C ARG A 267 -4.35 3.89 -7.80
N ASP A 268 -3.93 3.15 -6.79
CA ASP A 268 -3.35 1.82 -6.97
C ASP A 268 -4.42 0.77 -7.28
N ASN A 269 -5.62 0.89 -6.69
CA ASN A 269 -6.77 0.07 -7.07
C ASN A 269 -7.19 0.30 -8.53
N ALA A 270 -7.21 1.54 -9.01
CA ALA A 270 -7.48 1.82 -10.42
C ALA A 270 -6.42 1.17 -11.33
N ARG A 271 -5.14 1.34 -10.97
CA ARG A 271 -4.01 0.73 -11.70
C ARG A 271 -4.11 -0.80 -11.73
N ALA A 272 -4.44 -1.43 -10.60
CA ALA A 272 -4.60 -2.89 -10.52
C ALA A 272 -5.72 -3.41 -11.44
N ARG A 273 -6.76 -2.60 -11.67
CA ARG A 273 -7.85 -2.89 -12.62
C ARG A 273 -7.54 -2.51 -14.07
N GLY A 274 -6.34 -2.00 -14.35
CA GLY A 274 -5.93 -1.59 -15.69
C GLY A 274 -6.61 -0.31 -16.19
N THR A 275 -7.10 0.54 -15.28
CA THR A 275 -7.72 1.83 -15.61
C THR A 275 -7.04 2.99 -14.89
N SER A 276 -7.23 4.19 -15.42
CA SER A 276 -6.89 5.45 -14.74
C SER A 276 -8.11 6.33 -14.51
N ARG A 277 -9.33 5.78 -14.70
CA ARG A 277 -10.59 6.53 -14.65
C ARG A 277 -11.48 6.03 -13.53
N ALA A 278 -12.29 6.93 -12.98
CA ALA A 278 -13.32 6.57 -11.99
C ALA A 278 -14.66 7.24 -12.29
N VAL A 279 -15.73 6.55 -11.90
CA VAL A 279 -17.11 7.09 -11.86
C VAL A 279 -17.56 7.14 -10.41
N VAL A 280 -18.10 8.28 -10.00
CA VAL A 280 -18.66 8.54 -8.67
C VAL A 280 -20.11 8.98 -8.83
N ALA A 281 -21.04 8.35 -8.13
CA ALA A 281 -22.42 8.85 -8.08
C ALA A 281 -22.49 10.11 -7.19
N LEU A 282 -22.98 11.22 -7.74
CA LEU A 282 -23.11 12.49 -7.06
C LEU A 282 -24.53 12.67 -6.53
N GLU A 283 -24.70 12.50 -5.23
CA GLU A 283 -26.00 12.66 -4.55
C GLU A 283 -26.20 14.08 -3.95
N GLY A 284 -25.17 14.91 -3.95
CA GLY A 284 -25.20 16.27 -3.37
C GLY A 284 -25.04 16.27 -1.84
N ASP A 285 -24.63 15.16 -1.27
CA ASP A 285 -24.30 14.98 0.15
C ASP A 285 -22.79 15.04 0.40
N LEU A 286 -22.38 15.02 1.67
CA LEU A 286 -20.97 15.07 2.04
C LEU A 286 -20.18 13.85 1.58
N PRO A 287 -20.61 12.59 1.82
CA PRO A 287 -19.83 11.43 1.42
C PRO A 287 -19.55 11.35 -0.09
N SER A 288 -20.58 11.58 -0.94
CA SER A 288 -20.37 11.54 -2.40
C SER A 288 -19.50 12.71 -2.90
N SER A 289 -19.61 13.87 -2.27
CA SER A 289 -18.78 15.04 -2.60
C SER A 289 -17.32 14.83 -2.21
N LEU A 290 -17.09 14.28 -1.03
CA LEU A 290 -15.76 13.97 -0.53
C LEU A 290 -15.09 12.86 -1.36
N LEU A 291 -15.86 11.83 -1.74
CA LEU A 291 -15.39 10.77 -2.64
C LEU A 291 -14.97 11.31 -4.01
N ALA A 292 -15.73 12.26 -4.56
CA ALA A 292 -15.38 12.90 -5.83
C ALA A 292 -14.08 13.70 -5.71
N ALA A 293 -13.89 14.44 -4.60
CA ALA A 293 -12.65 15.17 -4.34
C ALA A 293 -11.46 14.21 -4.20
N LEU A 294 -11.62 13.11 -3.44
CA LEU A 294 -10.61 12.07 -3.29
C LEU A 294 -10.22 11.45 -4.65
N ALA A 295 -11.22 11.13 -5.48
CA ALA A 295 -10.98 10.57 -6.80
C ALA A 295 -10.21 11.56 -7.71
N VAL A 296 -10.51 12.87 -7.60
CA VAL A 296 -9.80 13.91 -8.35
C VAL A 296 -8.34 14.04 -7.89
N ASP A 297 -8.08 14.01 -6.59
CA ASP A 297 -6.72 14.05 -6.06
C ASP A 297 -5.92 12.79 -6.48
N ALA A 298 -6.58 11.64 -6.53
CA ALA A 298 -5.93 10.38 -6.91
C ALA A 298 -5.66 10.24 -8.42
N LEU A 299 -6.60 10.64 -9.27
CA LEU A 299 -6.61 10.31 -10.70
C LEU A 299 -6.56 11.55 -11.62
N GLY A 300 -6.78 12.72 -11.06
CA GLY A 300 -6.92 13.97 -11.79
C GLY A 300 -8.31 14.22 -12.36
N PRO A 301 -8.74 15.49 -12.49
CA PRO A 301 -10.13 15.86 -12.81
C PRO A 301 -10.63 15.36 -14.18
N ARG A 302 -9.73 15.16 -15.14
CA ARG A 302 -10.09 14.65 -16.48
C ARG A 302 -10.47 13.17 -16.50
N ASN A 303 -10.09 12.46 -15.47
CA ASN A 303 -10.27 11.03 -15.32
C ASN A 303 -11.44 10.65 -14.39
N VAL A 304 -12.10 11.65 -13.79
CA VAL A 304 -13.24 11.44 -12.89
C VAL A 304 -14.52 11.92 -13.55
N VAL A 305 -15.56 11.09 -13.46
CA VAL A 305 -16.88 11.36 -14.01
C VAL A 305 -17.92 11.28 -12.89
N GLY A 306 -18.70 12.34 -12.72
CA GLY A 306 -19.85 12.35 -11.82
C GLY A 306 -21.08 11.77 -12.50
N LEU A 307 -21.63 10.67 -12.00
CA LEU A 307 -22.95 10.15 -12.40
C LEU A 307 -24.02 10.87 -11.60
N VAL A 308 -24.96 11.50 -12.27
CA VAL A 308 -26.12 12.16 -11.69
C VAL A 308 -27.38 11.41 -12.10
N LEU A 309 -28.10 10.85 -11.14
CA LEU A 309 -29.37 10.21 -11.43
C LEU A 309 -30.51 11.22 -11.41
N GLY A 310 -31.19 11.33 -12.54
CA GLY A 310 -32.47 12.03 -12.66
C GLY A 310 -33.53 11.29 -11.83
N ARG A 311 -34.38 12.06 -11.17
CA ARG A 311 -35.50 11.52 -10.41
C ARG A 311 -36.77 11.62 -11.26
N ASN A 312 -37.13 10.54 -11.93
CA ASN A 312 -38.42 10.44 -12.61
C ASN A 312 -39.56 10.30 -11.59
N ARG A 313 -39.91 11.40 -10.88
CA ARG A 313 -41.01 11.41 -9.90
C ARG A 313 -41.84 12.68 -10.05
N ILE A 314 -43.16 12.52 -9.79
CA ILE A 314 -44.03 13.64 -9.51
C ILE A 314 -43.71 14.10 -8.07
N PHE A 315 -43.14 15.27 -7.93
CA PHE A 315 -42.74 15.83 -6.64
C PHE A 315 -43.88 16.64 -6.01
N THR A 316 -43.98 16.61 -4.70
CA THR A 316 -44.63 17.68 -3.94
C THR A 316 -43.77 18.96 -4.01
N PRO A 317 -44.32 20.17 -3.78
CA PRO A 317 -43.53 21.40 -3.81
C PRO A 317 -42.29 21.40 -2.90
N ALA A 318 -42.37 20.77 -1.72
CA ALA A 318 -41.25 20.64 -0.81
C ALA A 318 -40.15 19.65 -1.37
N GLN A 319 -40.56 18.61 -2.09
CA GLN A 319 -39.64 17.69 -2.74
C GLN A 319 -38.97 18.34 -3.97
N GLU A 320 -39.68 19.22 -4.68
CA GLU A 320 -39.12 20.02 -5.78
C GLU A 320 -38.02 20.95 -5.30
N GLU A 321 -38.24 21.65 -4.15
CA GLU A 321 -37.24 22.53 -3.55
C GLU A 321 -35.99 21.74 -3.10
N ALA A 322 -36.18 20.61 -2.42
CA ALA A 322 -35.08 19.74 -2.00
C ALA A 322 -34.29 19.19 -3.20
N GLU A 323 -34.97 18.81 -4.27
CA GLU A 323 -34.32 18.34 -5.50
C GLU A 323 -33.55 19.45 -6.22
N ALA A 324 -34.10 20.65 -6.28
CA ALA A 324 -33.42 21.81 -6.82
C ALA A 324 -32.13 22.14 -6.04
N ALA A 325 -32.19 22.07 -4.69
CA ALA A 325 -31.03 22.25 -3.82
C ALA A 325 -29.96 21.16 -4.06
N ARG A 326 -30.36 19.89 -4.17
CA ARG A 326 -29.50 18.77 -4.51
C ARG A 326 -28.79 19.00 -5.85
N CYS A 327 -29.53 19.33 -6.90
CA CYS A 327 -28.98 19.59 -8.23
C CYS A 327 -28.03 20.80 -8.22
N ALA A 328 -28.31 21.81 -7.40
CA ALA A 328 -27.40 22.96 -7.24
C ALA A 328 -26.09 22.56 -6.56
N ALA A 329 -26.16 21.73 -5.49
CA ALA A 329 -24.98 21.19 -4.81
C ALA A 329 -24.12 20.33 -5.74
N VAL A 330 -24.74 19.40 -6.50
CA VAL A 330 -24.04 18.55 -7.46
C VAL A 330 -23.31 19.38 -8.52
N ARG A 331 -23.97 20.41 -9.07
CA ARG A 331 -23.34 21.32 -10.05
C ARG A 331 -22.17 22.07 -9.44
N ALA A 332 -22.35 22.62 -8.26
CA ALA A 332 -21.30 23.37 -7.58
C ALA A 332 -20.05 22.50 -7.29
N ILE A 333 -20.24 21.25 -6.88
CA ILE A 333 -19.15 20.30 -6.68
C ILE A 333 -18.46 19.96 -8.00
N ALA A 334 -19.22 19.61 -9.04
CA ALA A 334 -18.66 19.27 -10.34
C ALA A 334 -17.84 20.43 -10.96
N GLU A 335 -18.35 21.66 -10.83
CA GLU A 335 -17.66 22.88 -11.28
C GLU A 335 -16.36 23.12 -10.48
N ARG A 336 -16.40 23.02 -9.14
CA ARG A 336 -15.21 23.20 -8.30
C ARG A 336 -14.12 22.18 -8.54
N LEU A 337 -14.52 20.93 -8.77
CA LEU A 337 -13.60 19.83 -9.03
C LEU A 337 -13.19 19.74 -10.51
N HIS A 338 -13.77 20.54 -11.37
CA HIS A 338 -13.55 20.53 -12.83
C HIS A 338 -13.79 19.16 -13.47
N ILE A 339 -14.78 18.41 -12.97
CA ILE A 339 -15.18 17.12 -13.49
C ILE A 339 -16.39 17.24 -14.39
N ARG A 340 -16.48 16.36 -15.39
CA ARG A 340 -17.69 16.24 -16.19
C ARG A 340 -18.75 15.42 -15.47
N THR A 341 -20.02 15.68 -15.75
CA THR A 341 -21.15 14.89 -15.28
C THR A 341 -21.83 14.16 -16.42
N VAL A 342 -22.38 13.00 -16.12
CA VAL A 342 -23.27 12.23 -16.97
C VAL A 342 -24.60 12.11 -16.23
N GLU A 343 -25.67 12.62 -16.85
CA GLU A 343 -27.03 12.50 -16.31
C GLU A 343 -27.69 11.26 -16.89
N ARG A 344 -28.33 10.47 -16.04
CA ARG A 344 -29.11 9.29 -16.41
C ARG A 344 -30.41 9.27 -15.65
N ASP A 345 -31.49 8.89 -16.33
CA ASP A 345 -32.78 8.70 -15.68
C ASP A 345 -32.82 7.34 -14.97
N ALA A 346 -33.12 7.36 -13.68
CA ALA A 346 -33.32 6.13 -12.93
C ALA A 346 -34.62 5.45 -13.42
N PRO A 347 -34.57 4.16 -13.80
CA PRO A 347 -35.78 3.43 -14.17
C PRO A 347 -36.74 3.34 -12.98
N ASP A 348 -38.04 3.43 -13.26
CA ASP A 348 -39.07 3.20 -12.25
C ASP A 348 -39.08 1.73 -11.84
N ALA A 349 -38.67 1.46 -10.60
CA ALA A 349 -38.55 0.09 -10.09
C ALA A 349 -39.91 -0.66 -10.10
N ALA A 350 -41.03 0.03 -9.91
CA ALA A 350 -42.37 -0.56 -10.00
C ALA A 350 -42.68 -1.03 -11.44
N ARG A 351 -42.28 -0.25 -12.43
CA ARG A 351 -42.41 -0.63 -13.85
C ARG A 351 -41.52 -1.78 -14.25
N VAL A 352 -40.27 -1.76 -13.77
CA VAL A 352 -39.30 -2.83 -14.07
C VAL A 352 -39.74 -4.17 -13.46
N LEU A 353 -40.35 -4.15 -12.28
CA LEU A 353 -40.76 -5.33 -11.54
C LEU A 353 -42.21 -5.74 -11.83
N ASP A 354 -42.94 -4.94 -12.62
CA ASP A 354 -44.38 -5.17 -12.98
C ASP A 354 -45.27 -5.47 -11.76
N ARG A 355 -45.03 -4.71 -10.65
CA ARG A 355 -45.79 -4.83 -9.39
C ARG A 355 -45.76 -3.54 -8.60
N ASP A 356 -46.78 -3.37 -7.74
CA ASP A 356 -46.78 -2.30 -6.75
C ASP A 356 -45.66 -2.51 -5.72
N VAL A 357 -44.96 -1.41 -5.40
CA VAL A 357 -43.82 -1.40 -4.48
C VAL A 357 -44.12 -0.46 -3.34
N SER A 358 -43.93 -0.90 -2.08
CA SER A 358 -44.06 -0.05 -0.92
C SER A 358 -43.02 1.08 -0.92
N ALA A 359 -43.25 2.19 -0.22
CA ALA A 359 -42.31 3.30 -0.16
C ALA A 359 -40.92 2.87 0.41
N GLY A 360 -40.89 1.96 1.39
CA GLY A 360 -39.66 1.42 1.95
C GLY A 360 -38.89 0.51 0.97
N ASP A 361 -39.63 -0.31 0.21
CA ASP A 361 -39.02 -1.16 -0.81
C ASP A 361 -38.56 -0.34 -2.03
N ALA A 362 -39.27 0.76 -2.35
CA ALA A 362 -38.89 1.64 -3.45
C ALA A 362 -37.51 2.31 -3.16
N GLU A 363 -37.22 2.69 -1.92
CA GLU A 363 -35.92 3.25 -1.57
C GLU A 363 -34.78 2.20 -1.65
N ARG A 364 -35.02 0.97 -1.19
CA ARG A 364 -34.08 -0.14 -1.35
C ARG A 364 -33.78 -0.45 -2.81
N LEU A 365 -34.83 -0.50 -3.64
CA LEU A 365 -34.69 -0.76 -5.06
C LEU A 365 -33.96 0.38 -5.77
N ARG A 366 -34.20 1.61 -5.34
CA ARG A 366 -33.49 2.79 -5.85
C ARG A 366 -31.99 2.69 -5.60
N SER A 367 -31.57 2.35 -4.39
CA SER A 367 -30.16 2.19 -4.05
C SER A 367 -29.49 1.10 -4.91
N ARG A 368 -30.18 -0.02 -5.14
CA ARG A 368 -29.69 -1.08 -6.04
C ARG A 368 -29.64 -0.64 -7.51
N THR A 369 -30.62 0.11 -7.95
CA THR A 369 -30.65 0.66 -9.31
C THR A 369 -29.49 1.65 -9.50
N LEU A 370 -29.21 2.49 -8.50
CA LEU A 370 -28.07 3.39 -8.53
C LEU A 370 -26.75 2.63 -8.66
N GLY A 371 -26.57 1.56 -7.89
CA GLY A 371 -25.39 0.69 -8.00
C GLY A 371 -25.24 0.10 -9.39
N LEU A 372 -26.32 -0.49 -9.94
CA LEU A 372 -26.31 -1.04 -11.30
C LEU A 372 -25.96 0.01 -12.36
N MET A 373 -26.53 1.22 -12.26
CA MET A 373 -26.27 2.30 -13.21
C MET A 373 -24.84 2.87 -13.05
N LEU A 374 -24.30 2.86 -11.84
CA LEU A 374 -22.92 3.24 -11.58
C LEU A 374 -21.95 2.25 -12.25
N GLU A 375 -22.18 0.96 -12.07
CA GLU A 375 -21.39 -0.11 -12.70
C GLU A 375 -21.51 -0.07 -14.23
N ASP A 376 -22.72 0.05 -14.77
CA ASP A 376 -22.96 0.15 -16.23
C ASP A 376 -22.22 1.36 -16.83
N THR A 377 -22.31 2.52 -16.16
CA THR A 377 -21.60 3.73 -16.60
C THR A 377 -20.08 3.56 -16.52
N ALA A 378 -19.59 2.88 -15.49
CA ALA A 378 -18.16 2.59 -15.34
C ALA A 378 -17.65 1.64 -16.44
N LEU A 379 -18.40 0.59 -16.74
CA LEU A 379 -18.11 -0.34 -17.85
C LEU A 379 -18.08 0.38 -19.20
N GLU A 380 -19.09 1.22 -19.49
CA GLU A 380 -19.16 2.01 -20.73
C GLU A 380 -17.95 2.93 -20.91
N LEU A 381 -17.44 3.49 -19.80
CA LEU A 381 -16.35 4.44 -19.83
C LEU A 381 -14.96 3.80 -19.63
N GLY A 382 -14.89 2.49 -19.40
CA GLY A 382 -13.65 1.81 -19.02
C GLY A 382 -13.05 2.38 -17.73
N ALA A 383 -13.91 2.64 -16.74
CA ALA A 383 -13.59 3.27 -15.47
C ALA A 383 -13.87 2.35 -14.28
N MET A 384 -13.33 2.68 -13.13
CA MET A 384 -13.64 2.04 -11.86
C MET A 384 -14.85 2.72 -11.20
N ALA A 385 -15.83 1.94 -10.74
CA ALA A 385 -16.97 2.44 -9.99
C ALA A 385 -16.59 2.63 -8.50
N LEU A 386 -16.66 3.85 -7.97
CA LEU A 386 -16.35 4.14 -6.58
C LEU A 386 -17.62 4.26 -5.74
N SER A 387 -17.58 3.65 -4.54
CA SER A 387 -18.65 3.69 -3.55
C SER A 387 -18.33 4.64 -2.39
N PRO A 388 -19.25 5.49 -1.94
CA PRO A 388 -19.05 6.37 -0.79
C PRO A 388 -19.31 5.68 0.55
N LEU A 389 -19.60 4.37 0.57
CA LEU A 389 -19.93 3.66 1.79
C LEU A 389 -18.76 3.69 2.78
N SER A 390 -19.08 4.10 4.02
CA SER A 390 -18.13 4.18 5.13
C SER A 390 -18.24 2.95 6.05
N LYS A 391 -17.28 2.81 6.97
CA LYS A 391 -17.29 1.78 8.01
C LYS A 391 -18.60 1.80 8.82
N THR A 392 -19.19 2.98 9.00
CA THR A 392 -20.46 3.14 9.71
C THR A 392 -21.60 2.42 9.00
N GLU A 393 -21.75 2.60 7.68
CA GLU A 393 -22.78 1.90 6.91
C GLU A 393 -22.55 0.39 6.89
N TYR A 394 -21.29 -0.07 6.78
CA TYR A 394 -20.95 -1.50 6.89
C TYR A 394 -21.31 -2.05 8.27
N ALA A 395 -20.96 -1.36 9.35
CA ALA A 395 -21.26 -1.79 10.73
C ALA A 395 -22.78 -1.83 11.03
N LEU A 396 -23.54 -0.89 10.46
CA LEU A 396 -24.99 -0.81 10.63
C LEU A 396 -25.76 -1.75 9.69
N ALA A 397 -25.09 -2.52 8.84
CA ALA A 397 -25.70 -3.33 7.81
C ALA A 397 -26.75 -2.54 7.00
N ALA A 398 -26.39 -1.31 6.59
CA ALA A 398 -27.27 -0.41 5.88
C ALA A 398 -27.96 -1.10 4.69
N PRO A 399 -29.18 -0.74 4.31
CA PRO A 399 -29.92 -1.36 3.20
C PRO A 399 -29.13 -1.38 1.90
N ALA A 400 -28.22 -0.45 1.72
CA ALA A 400 -27.27 -0.38 0.60
C ALA A 400 -26.37 -1.62 0.52
N LEU A 401 -26.02 -2.25 1.63
CA LEU A 401 -25.20 -3.46 1.67
C LEU A 401 -25.89 -4.70 1.10
N CYS A 402 -27.19 -4.69 1.01
CA CYS A 402 -27.93 -5.83 0.47
C CYS A 402 -27.94 -5.87 -1.07
N GLY A 403 -26.81 -5.56 -1.70
CA GLY A 403 -26.58 -5.73 -3.13
C GLY A 403 -26.80 -4.49 -4.00
N GLY A 404 -26.61 -3.32 -3.47
CA GLY A 404 -26.60 -2.10 -4.27
C GLY A 404 -25.53 -1.12 -3.78
N TYR A 405 -25.04 -0.28 -4.65
CA TYR A 405 -24.12 0.82 -4.34
C TYR A 405 -22.69 0.42 -3.90
N GLN A 406 -22.31 -0.84 -4.05
CA GLN A 406 -20.97 -1.26 -3.60
C GLN A 406 -19.86 -0.79 -4.54
N GLY A 407 -20.14 -0.67 -5.85
CA GLY A 407 -19.13 -0.35 -6.84
C GLY A 407 -17.96 -1.36 -6.84
N ASP A 408 -16.91 -1.03 -7.53
CA ASP A 408 -15.67 -1.84 -7.55
C ASP A 408 -14.82 -1.66 -6.31
N TYR A 409 -14.87 -0.47 -5.71
CA TYR A 409 -14.06 -0.12 -4.56
C TYR A 409 -14.74 0.94 -3.67
N ALA A 410 -14.70 0.74 -2.36
CA ALA A 410 -15.20 1.64 -1.33
C ALA A 410 -14.05 2.20 -0.47
N PRO A 411 -13.43 3.31 -0.86
CA PRO A 411 -12.26 3.86 -0.15
C PRO A 411 -12.52 4.14 1.33
N PHE A 412 -13.75 4.54 1.67
CA PHE A 412 -14.15 4.85 3.04
C PHE A 412 -14.58 3.64 3.87
N GLY A 413 -14.49 2.42 3.30
CA GLY A 413 -14.99 1.20 3.94
C GLY A 413 -14.41 0.89 5.32
N ASP A 414 -13.23 1.42 5.64
CA ASP A 414 -12.61 1.31 6.97
C ASP A 414 -12.56 2.67 7.74
N VAL A 415 -13.24 3.69 7.25
CA VAL A 415 -13.32 5.03 7.86
C VAL A 415 -14.71 5.26 8.41
N TYR A 416 -14.83 5.66 9.68
CA TYR A 416 -16.13 6.01 10.26
C TYR A 416 -16.68 7.32 9.68
N LEU A 417 -18.01 7.41 9.55
CA LEU A 417 -18.68 8.62 9.06
C LEU A 417 -18.29 9.87 9.88
N SER A 418 -18.19 9.73 11.20
CA SER A 418 -17.74 10.79 12.10
C SER A 418 -16.30 11.28 11.87
N THR A 419 -15.49 10.51 11.14
CA THR A 419 -14.15 10.93 10.74
C THR A 419 -14.18 11.69 9.40
N LEU A 420 -15.20 11.43 8.58
CA LEU A 420 -15.41 12.13 7.31
C LEU A 420 -16.03 13.52 7.49
N GLU A 421 -16.72 13.77 8.62
CA GLU A 421 -17.31 15.06 9.03
C GLU A 421 -16.26 16.01 9.62
#